data_b794b37bbe1c2384aefbc30187d5940f
#
_entry.id   b794b37bbe1c2384aefbc30187d5940f
#
_cell.length_a   1.000
_cell.length_b   1.000
_cell.length_c   1.000
_cell.angle_alpha   90.00
_cell.angle_beta   90.00
_cell.angle_gamma   90.00
#
_symmetry.space_group_name_H-M   'P 1'
#
loop_
_entity.id
_entity.type
_entity.pdbx_description
1 polymer ?
#
loop_
_entity_poly.entity_id
_entity_poly.type
_entity_poly.pdbx_seq_one_letter_code
_entity_poly.pdbx_strand_id
1 'polypeptide(L)'
;MVAHVFLDEGAIVPKHRHENEQMTYILEGKLRFWIGEDEQEVVDVGAGELLSIPSNVWHKAEALEDTLDVDVFSPPRQDWLDGTDDYLRGE
;
A
#
# COMPACT_ATOMS: atom_id res chain seq x y z
N MET A 1 0.17 9.99 -10.18
CA MET A 1 -0.12 8.63 -10.68
C MET A 1 -1.18 7.99 -9.80
N VAL A 2 -2.17 7.37 -10.39
CA VAL A 2 -3.24 6.66 -9.69
C VAL A 2 -3.19 5.20 -10.13
N ALA A 3 -3.21 4.29 -9.16
CA ALA A 3 -3.17 2.85 -9.44
C ALA A 3 -4.29 2.14 -8.68
N HIS A 4 -4.93 1.18 -9.36
CA HIS A 4 -5.86 0.26 -8.73
C HIS A 4 -5.08 -1.01 -8.37
N VAL A 5 -5.13 -1.40 -7.10
CA VAL A 5 -4.40 -2.56 -6.60
C VAL A 5 -5.41 -3.55 -6.03
N PHE A 6 -5.39 -4.76 -6.55
CA PHE A 6 -6.26 -5.83 -6.07
C PHE A 6 -5.41 -6.83 -5.26
N LEU A 7 -5.81 -7.08 -4.03
CA LEU A 7 -5.11 -8.00 -3.12
C LEU A 7 -6.08 -9.05 -2.60
N ASP A 8 -5.72 -10.31 -2.76
CA ASP A 8 -6.49 -11.41 -2.17
C ASP A 8 -6.28 -11.45 -0.66
N GLU A 9 -7.27 -11.96 0.05
CA GLU A 9 -7.16 -12.17 1.49
C GLU A 9 -5.86 -12.91 1.83
N GLY A 10 -5.10 -12.39 2.77
CA GLY A 10 -3.83 -12.95 3.20
C GLY A 10 -2.63 -12.48 2.39
N ALA A 11 -2.83 -11.74 1.30
CA ALA A 11 -1.71 -11.21 0.52
C ALA A 11 -0.92 -10.20 1.35
N ILE A 12 0.40 -10.26 1.21
CA ILE A 12 1.33 -9.39 1.94
C ILE A 12 2.03 -8.47 0.96
N VAL A 13 1.99 -7.17 1.25
CA VAL A 13 2.86 -6.20 0.61
C VAL A 13 4.08 -6.07 1.51
N PRO A 14 5.26 -6.54 1.06
CA PRO A 14 6.45 -6.56 1.92
C PRO A 14 6.84 -5.16 2.40
N LYS A 15 7.53 -5.13 3.54
CA LYS A 15 8.02 -3.88 4.11
C LYS A 15 8.94 -3.17 3.13
N HIS A 16 8.63 -1.92 2.85
CA HIS A 16 9.40 -1.09 1.91
C HIS A 16 9.17 0.39 2.21
N ARG A 17 9.94 1.22 1.55
CA ARG A 17 9.73 2.67 1.53
C ARG A 17 10.08 3.20 0.15
N HIS A 18 9.57 4.37 -0.17
CA HIS A 18 9.84 5.05 -1.42
C HIS A 18 9.73 6.56 -1.22
N GLU A 19 10.33 7.32 -2.11
CA GLU A 19 10.31 8.78 -2.01
C GLU A 19 8.94 9.38 -2.34
N ASN A 20 8.09 8.63 -3.03
CA ASN A 20 6.74 9.07 -3.36
C ASN A 20 5.89 9.17 -2.09
N GLU A 21 5.11 10.25 -1.99
CA GLU A 21 4.01 10.27 -1.05
C GLU A 21 2.90 9.39 -1.59
N GLN A 22 2.23 8.69 -0.71
CA GLN A 22 1.17 7.76 -1.08
C GLN A 22 -0.10 8.04 -0.29
N MET A 23 -1.24 8.07 -1.01
CA MET A 23 -2.54 8.03 -0.38
C MET A 23 -3.24 6.76 -0.82
N THR A 24 -3.70 5.98 0.15
CA THR A 24 -4.38 4.71 -0.10
C THR A 24 -5.83 4.83 0.31
N TYR A 25 -6.74 4.68 -0.65
CA TYR A 25 -8.17 4.71 -0.43
C TYR A 25 -8.74 3.31 -0.68
N ILE A 26 -9.45 2.76 0.30
CA ILE A 26 -10.01 1.42 0.18
C ILE A 26 -11.41 1.50 -0.41
N LEU A 27 -11.62 0.89 -1.56
CA LEU A 27 -12.95 0.78 -2.18
C LEU A 27 -13.71 -0.41 -1.62
N GLU A 28 -13.03 -1.55 -1.46
CA GLU A 28 -13.61 -2.77 -0.93
C GLU A 28 -12.56 -3.47 -0.09
N GLY A 29 -12.97 -4.10 1.01
CA GLY A 29 -12.08 -4.91 1.84
C GLY A 29 -11.45 -4.15 2.99
N LYS A 30 -10.33 -4.65 3.45
CA LYS A 30 -9.61 -4.08 4.60
C LYS A 30 -8.14 -4.45 4.53
N LEU A 31 -7.28 -3.46 4.71
CA LEU A 31 -5.83 -3.64 4.83
C LEU A 31 -5.38 -3.31 6.24
N ARG A 32 -4.41 -4.08 6.74
CA ARG A 32 -3.68 -3.73 7.95
C ARG A 32 -2.30 -3.26 7.56
N PHE A 33 -1.93 -2.07 8.01
CA PHE A 33 -0.63 -1.48 7.75
C PHE A 33 0.21 -1.49 9.02
N TRP A 34 1.49 -1.82 8.86
CA TRP A 34 2.52 -1.62 9.87
C TRP A 34 3.41 -0.48 9.38
N ILE A 35 3.45 0.59 10.15
CA ILE A 35 4.10 1.85 9.77
C ILE A 35 5.33 2.06 10.65
N GLY A 36 6.42 2.50 10.02
CA GLY A 36 7.67 2.80 10.70
C GLY A 36 8.70 1.71 10.52
N GLU A 37 9.98 2.05 10.75
CA GLU A 37 11.09 1.12 10.58
C GLU A 37 10.96 -0.11 11.48
N ASP A 38 10.46 0.09 12.70
CA ASP A 38 10.26 -0.96 13.70
C ASP A 38 8.82 -1.48 13.73
N GLU A 39 7.97 -1.04 12.78
CA GLU A 39 6.59 -1.49 12.64
C GLU A 39 5.74 -1.24 13.90
N GLN A 40 6.04 -0.19 14.67
CA GLN A 40 5.35 0.09 15.94
C GLN A 40 3.91 0.58 15.75
N GLU A 41 3.62 1.27 14.68
CA GLU A 41 2.28 1.78 14.43
C GLU A 41 1.52 0.81 13.53
N VAL A 42 0.37 0.33 14.03
CA VAL A 42 -0.50 -0.59 13.29
C VAL A 42 -1.83 0.11 13.03
N VAL A 43 -2.22 0.19 11.76
CA VAL A 43 -3.44 0.88 11.33
C VAL A 43 -4.25 -0.02 10.42
N ASP A 44 -5.51 -0.24 10.77
CA ASP A 44 -6.46 -0.95 9.89
C ASP A 44 -7.24 0.09 9.10
N VAL A 45 -7.26 -0.09 7.77
CA VAL A 45 -7.97 0.79 6.84
C VAL A 45 -9.02 -0.04 6.11
N GLY A 46 -10.26 0.30 6.29
CA GLY A 46 -11.39 -0.40 5.67
C GLY A 46 -12.04 0.41 4.56
N ALA A 47 -13.07 -0.19 3.94
CA ALA A 47 -13.79 0.44 2.83
C ALA A 47 -14.26 1.85 3.20
N GLY A 48 -14.00 2.80 2.33
CA GLY A 48 -14.36 4.21 2.54
C GLY A 48 -13.35 5.00 3.36
N GLU A 49 -12.27 4.38 3.81
CA GLU A 49 -11.23 5.04 4.59
C GLU A 49 -9.98 5.32 3.77
N LEU A 50 -9.25 6.35 4.18
CA LEU A 50 -8.04 6.82 3.50
C LEU A 50 -6.87 6.82 4.49
N LEU A 51 -5.72 6.31 4.02
CA LEU A 51 -4.46 6.40 4.75
C LEU A 51 -3.46 7.19 3.93
N SER A 52 -2.81 8.16 4.56
CA SER A 52 -1.72 8.92 3.94
C SER A 52 -0.39 8.42 4.47
N ILE A 53 0.52 8.07 3.55
CA ILE A 53 1.86 7.59 3.88
C ILE A 53 2.87 8.60 3.35
N PRO A 54 3.57 9.33 4.26
CA PRO A 54 4.55 10.32 3.83
C PRO A 54 5.75 9.70 3.11
N SER A 55 6.49 10.55 2.41
CA SER A 55 7.73 10.18 1.71
C SER A 55 8.70 9.45 2.65
N ASN A 56 9.28 8.36 2.16
CA ASN A 56 10.33 7.59 2.85
C ASN A 56 9.95 6.95 4.18
N VAL A 57 8.65 6.84 4.47
CA VAL A 57 8.17 6.14 5.67
C VAL A 57 8.05 4.64 5.35
N TRP A 58 8.71 3.83 6.17
CA TRP A 58 8.61 2.36 6.04
C TRP A 58 7.18 1.91 6.28
N HIS A 59 6.71 1.02 5.42
CA HIS A 59 5.36 0.45 5.59
C HIS A 59 5.28 -0.95 5.00
N LYS A 60 4.40 -1.74 5.61
CA LYS A 60 4.06 -3.10 5.19
C LYS A 60 2.54 -3.23 5.29
N ALA A 61 1.94 -4.04 4.47
CA ALA A 61 0.50 -4.25 4.52
C ALA A 61 0.12 -5.72 4.36
N GLU A 62 -1.02 -6.07 4.94
CA GLU A 62 -1.64 -7.37 4.76
C GLU A 62 -3.12 -7.18 4.45
N ALA A 63 -3.63 -7.89 3.46
CA ALA A 63 -5.06 -7.90 3.16
C ALA A 63 -5.77 -8.81 4.15
N LEU A 64 -6.63 -8.24 4.98
CA LEU A 64 -7.42 -9.00 5.96
C LEU A 64 -8.62 -9.67 5.31
N GLU A 65 -9.00 -9.20 4.13
CA GLU A 65 -10.01 -9.77 3.26
C GLU A 65 -9.66 -9.37 1.83
N ASP A 66 -10.38 -9.90 0.82
CA ASP A 66 -10.16 -9.48 -0.56
C ASP A 66 -10.36 -7.97 -0.65
N THR A 67 -9.35 -7.27 -1.15
CA THR A 67 -9.30 -5.82 -1.08
C THR A 67 -9.03 -5.22 -2.44
N LEU A 68 -9.79 -4.17 -2.76
CA LEU A 68 -9.51 -3.29 -3.89
C LEU A 68 -9.19 -1.92 -3.33
N ASP A 69 -7.96 -1.45 -3.56
CA ASP A 69 -7.57 -0.11 -3.15
C ASP A 69 -7.18 0.75 -4.36
N VAL A 70 -7.24 2.06 -4.14
CA VAL A 70 -6.77 3.07 -5.09
C VAL A 70 -5.63 3.78 -4.42
N ASP A 71 -4.44 3.65 -5.00
CA ASP A 71 -3.25 4.33 -4.51
C ASP A 71 -2.94 5.53 -5.40
N VAL A 72 -2.70 6.67 -4.77
CA VAL A 72 -2.27 7.90 -5.44
C VAL A 72 -0.84 8.18 -5.00
N PHE A 73 0.06 8.28 -5.96
CA PHE A 73 1.48 8.55 -5.72
C PHE A 73 1.88 9.90 -6.28
N SER A 74 2.67 10.64 -5.54
CA SER A 74 3.22 11.92 -5.97
C SER A 74 4.68 12.01 -5.52
N PRO A 75 5.64 12.09 -6.44
CA PRO A 75 5.51 11.99 -7.90
C PRO A 75 5.17 10.56 -8.36
N PRO A 76 4.94 10.33 -9.65
CA PRO A 76 4.66 8.98 -10.17
C PRO A 76 5.76 7.99 -9.81
N ARG A 77 5.36 6.74 -9.55
CA ARG A 77 6.31 5.68 -9.20
C ARG A 77 7.02 5.18 -10.45
N GLN A 78 8.32 5.40 -10.51
CA GLN A 78 9.14 5.01 -11.66
C GLN A 78 9.22 3.49 -11.79
N ASP A 79 9.29 2.76 -10.67
CA ASP A 79 9.32 1.30 -10.68
C ASP A 79 8.06 0.70 -11.31
N TRP A 80 6.90 1.31 -11.10
CA TRP A 80 5.66 0.86 -11.72
C TRP A 80 5.66 1.15 -13.23
N LEU A 81 6.17 2.32 -13.62
CA LEU A 81 6.28 2.70 -15.01
C LEU A 81 7.25 1.79 -15.77
N ASP A 82 8.28 1.31 -15.09
CA ASP A 82 9.32 0.44 -15.66
C ASP A 82 8.96 -1.05 -15.54
N GLY A 83 7.88 -1.39 -14.84
CA GLY A 83 7.51 -2.78 -14.62
C GLY A 83 8.36 -3.50 -13.58
N THR A 84 9.00 -2.78 -12.66
CA THR A 84 9.88 -3.35 -11.63
C THR A 84 9.21 -3.41 -10.26
N ASP A 85 7.88 -3.57 -10.22
CA ASP A 85 7.07 -3.58 -9.00
C ASP A 85 6.72 -4.99 -8.53
N ASP A 86 7.57 -5.97 -8.78
CA ASP A 86 7.31 -7.39 -8.49
C ASP A 86 6.95 -7.63 -7.04
N TYR A 87 7.55 -6.88 -6.11
CA TYR A 87 7.28 -7.02 -4.68
C TYR A 87 5.82 -6.73 -4.32
N LEU A 88 5.13 -5.90 -5.12
CA LEU A 88 3.71 -5.58 -4.89
C LEU A 88 2.79 -6.70 -5.34
N ARG A 89 3.29 -7.60 -6.18
CA ARG A 89 2.51 -8.70 -6.73
C ARG A 89 2.70 -10.00 -5.95
N GLY A 90 3.55 -9.99 -4.92
CA GLY A 90 3.82 -11.16 -4.12
C GLY A 90 4.69 -12.20 -4.81
N GLU A 91 5.44 -11.80 -5.80
CA GLU A 91 6.29 -12.66 -6.62
C GLU A 91 7.74 -12.70 -6.18
#